data_dec949f20dd26352fbaedc13bb942524
#
_entry.id   dec949f20dd26352fbaedc13bb942524
#
_cell.length_a   1.000
_cell.length_b   1.000
_cell.length_c   1.000
_cell.angle_alpha   90.00
_cell.angle_beta   90.00
_cell.angle_gamma   90.00
#
_symmetry.space_group_name_H-M   'P 1'
#
loop_
_entity.id
_entity.type
_entity.pdbx_description
1 polymer ?
#
loop_
_entity_poly.entity_id
_entity_poly.type
_entity_poly.pdbx_seq_one_letter_code
_entity_poly.pdbx_strand_id
1 'polypeptide(L)'
;MIDYLEVSSEKNRDNRFTKDDVLSVSGEYGIVNQIEFQGRSFAGASVSNYGVVENGDVVYTKSPLKSNPYGIIKTNKGIPGIVSTLYAVYKPKEITDSKFVQIYFELDSRMNSYMHPLANKGAKNDMKVSAENALKGMVSFPKKDEQEMISLYFSNLDHLITLHQRQHKLHLNALL
;
A
#
# COMPACT_ATOMS: atom_id res chain seq x y z
N MET A 1 14.37 -2.59 -7.53
CA MET A 1 13.28 -1.61 -7.24
C MET A 1 13.77 -0.28 -6.72
N ILE A 2 14.99 -0.21 -6.23
CA ILE A 2 15.62 1.04 -5.75
C ILE A 2 15.72 2.16 -6.80
N ASP A 3 15.69 1.82 -8.08
CA ASP A 3 15.69 2.83 -9.15
C ASP A 3 14.35 3.57 -9.26
N TYR A 4 13.27 2.98 -8.76
CA TYR A 4 11.90 3.48 -8.86
C TYR A 4 11.36 4.08 -7.56
N LEU A 5 11.80 3.57 -6.42
CA LEU A 5 11.32 3.98 -5.09
C LEU A 5 12.50 4.28 -4.15
N GLU A 6 12.26 5.14 -3.19
CA GLU A 6 13.18 5.40 -2.07
C GLU A 6 12.47 5.30 -0.73
N VAL A 7 13.19 4.87 0.31
CA VAL A 7 12.64 4.77 1.67
C VAL A 7 12.41 6.16 2.23
N SER A 8 11.17 6.45 2.65
CA SER A 8 10.88 7.67 3.39
C SER A 8 11.37 7.56 4.84
N SER A 9 12.17 8.53 5.27
CA SER A 9 12.58 8.69 6.67
C SER A 9 11.67 9.65 7.45
N GLU A 10 10.67 10.24 6.79
CA GLU A 10 9.78 11.23 7.39
C GLU A 10 8.94 10.64 8.51
N LYS A 11 8.93 11.31 9.66
CA LYS A 11 8.20 10.92 10.86
C LYS A 11 7.35 12.08 11.34
N ASN A 12 6.29 11.76 12.03
CA ASN A 12 5.37 12.73 12.63
C ASN A 12 5.95 13.42 13.90
N ARG A 13 7.21 13.83 13.85
CA ARG A 13 7.91 14.40 15.03
C ARG A 13 7.37 15.76 15.43
N ASP A 14 6.85 16.52 14.50
CA ASP A 14 6.18 17.81 14.69
C ASP A 14 4.75 17.66 15.21
N ASN A 15 4.23 16.42 15.31
CA ASN A 15 2.87 16.09 15.73
C ASN A 15 1.78 16.80 14.90
N ARG A 16 2.03 17.06 13.60
CA ARG A 16 1.02 17.63 12.71
C ARG A 16 -0.17 16.69 12.47
N PHE A 17 0.05 15.40 12.65
CA PHE A 17 -0.99 14.37 12.62
C PHE A 17 -1.27 13.81 14.01
N THR A 18 -2.51 13.46 14.26
CA THR A 18 -3.02 12.91 15.51
C THR A 18 -3.32 11.41 15.40
N LYS A 19 -3.88 10.81 16.42
CA LYS A 19 -4.37 9.42 16.36
C LYS A 19 -5.54 9.24 15.40
N ASP A 20 -6.24 10.32 15.07
CA ASP A 20 -7.38 10.30 14.16
C ASP A 20 -6.94 10.22 12.70
N ASP A 21 -5.67 10.59 12.42
CA ASP A 21 -5.07 10.56 11.09
C ASP A 21 -4.31 9.26 10.79
N VAL A 22 -4.46 8.25 11.66
CA VAL A 22 -3.78 6.96 11.47
C VAL A 22 -4.43 6.20 10.32
N LEU A 23 -3.58 5.75 9.40
CA LEU A 23 -3.98 4.96 8.23
C LEU A 23 -3.73 3.47 8.46
N SER A 24 -4.62 2.65 7.91
CA SER A 24 -4.48 1.20 7.81
C SER A 24 -4.31 0.78 6.35
N VAL A 25 -3.57 -0.31 6.13
CA VAL A 25 -3.37 -0.89 4.81
C VAL A 25 -4.21 -2.15 4.69
N SER A 26 -5.21 -2.11 3.82
CA SER A 26 -6.11 -3.22 3.51
C SER A 26 -5.77 -3.82 2.15
N GLY A 27 -5.83 -5.14 2.03
CA GLY A 27 -5.70 -5.83 0.75
C GLY A 27 -6.79 -5.44 -0.23
N GLU A 28 -8.02 -5.30 0.25
CA GLU A 28 -9.21 -5.03 -0.55
C GLU A 28 -9.47 -3.53 -0.74
N TYR A 29 -9.37 -2.73 0.34
CA TYR A 29 -9.76 -1.31 0.33
C TYR A 29 -8.58 -0.36 0.11
N GLY A 30 -7.34 -0.87 0.03
CA GLY A 30 -6.15 -0.05 -0.11
C GLY A 30 -5.76 0.64 1.20
N ILE A 31 -5.33 1.90 1.12
CA ILE A 31 -4.96 2.70 2.30
C ILE A 31 -6.18 3.52 2.71
N VAL A 32 -6.63 3.31 3.95
CA VAL A 32 -7.87 3.86 4.51
C VAL A 32 -7.62 4.44 5.90
N ASN A 33 -8.45 5.40 6.34
CA ASN A 33 -8.40 5.87 7.72
C ASN A 33 -8.79 4.74 8.67
N GLN A 34 -8.00 4.56 9.74
CA GLN A 34 -8.16 3.43 10.65
C GLN A 34 -9.47 3.47 11.44
N ILE A 35 -9.88 4.66 11.89
CA ILE A 35 -11.11 4.83 12.67
C ILE A 35 -12.34 4.60 11.78
N GLU A 36 -12.35 5.19 10.59
CA GLU A 36 -13.45 5.01 9.63
C GLU A 36 -13.63 3.55 9.23
N PHE A 37 -12.52 2.83 9.06
CA PHE A 37 -12.53 1.44 8.61
C PHE A 37 -12.79 0.42 9.73
N GLN A 38 -12.26 0.68 10.94
CA GLN A 38 -12.27 -0.30 12.04
C GLN A 38 -13.10 0.17 13.26
N GLY A 39 -13.69 1.38 13.20
CA GLY A 39 -14.49 1.96 14.26
C GLY A 39 -13.69 2.51 15.44
N ARG A 40 -12.36 2.32 15.47
CA ARG A 40 -11.46 2.81 16.54
C ARG A 40 -10.02 2.93 16.06
N SER A 41 -9.23 3.76 16.75
CA SER A 41 -7.78 3.80 16.57
C SER A 41 -7.10 2.71 17.39
N PHE A 42 -6.09 2.05 16.80
CA PHE A 42 -5.17 1.14 17.48
C PHE A 42 -3.80 1.80 17.73
N ALA A 43 -3.72 3.11 17.57
CA ALA A 43 -2.49 3.86 17.80
C ALA A 43 -2.04 3.74 19.26
N GLY A 44 -0.73 3.65 19.45
CA GLY A 44 -0.12 3.69 20.77
C GLY A 44 -0.32 5.04 21.48
N ALA A 45 0.27 5.19 22.68
CA ALA A 45 0.17 6.42 23.45
C ALA A 45 0.71 7.64 22.68
N SER A 46 1.78 7.46 21.91
CA SER A 46 2.37 8.48 21.04
C SER A 46 2.43 8.01 19.59
N VAL A 47 2.19 8.94 18.68
CA VAL A 47 2.28 8.74 17.23
C VAL A 47 3.45 9.51 16.58
N SER A 48 4.33 10.09 17.38
CA SER A 48 5.46 10.92 16.91
C SER A 48 6.47 10.14 16.04
N ASN A 49 6.61 8.83 16.26
CA ASN A 49 7.50 7.96 15.50
C ASN A 49 6.82 7.29 14.29
N TYR A 50 5.53 7.55 14.07
CA TYR A 50 4.81 7.01 12.91
C TYR A 50 5.35 7.62 11.62
N GLY A 51 5.36 6.84 10.55
CA GLY A 51 5.76 7.31 9.22
C GLY A 51 4.69 8.21 8.62
N VAL A 52 5.10 9.34 8.07
CA VAL A 52 4.20 10.22 7.33
C VAL A 52 3.96 9.63 5.95
N VAL A 53 2.71 9.67 5.51
CA VAL A 53 2.25 9.17 4.20
C VAL A 53 1.50 10.29 3.50
N GLU A 54 2.02 10.73 2.38
CA GLU A 54 1.36 11.70 1.50
C GLU A 54 0.58 10.99 0.39
N ASN A 55 -0.26 11.73 -0.32
CA ASN A 55 -0.90 11.19 -1.53
C ASN A 55 0.18 10.80 -2.56
N GLY A 56 0.04 9.63 -3.15
CA GLY A 56 1.01 9.08 -4.10
C GLY A 56 2.13 8.26 -3.46
N ASP A 57 2.31 8.28 -2.14
CA ASP A 57 3.28 7.43 -1.47
C ASP A 57 2.89 5.95 -1.54
N VAL A 58 3.90 5.10 -1.55
CA VAL A 58 3.74 3.64 -1.55
C VAL A 58 3.99 3.11 -0.15
N VAL A 59 3.07 2.28 0.37
CA VAL A 59 3.19 1.69 1.71
C VAL A 59 3.28 0.18 1.61
N TYR A 60 4.26 -0.38 2.33
CA TYR A 60 4.51 -1.82 2.43
C TYR A 60 4.31 -2.29 3.88
N THR A 61 3.58 -3.39 4.07
CA THR A 61 3.17 -3.85 5.42
C THR A 61 4.28 -4.55 6.21
N LYS A 62 5.39 -4.91 5.62
CA LYS A 62 6.55 -5.61 6.22
C LYS A 62 6.26 -6.91 6.98
N SER A 63 5.03 -7.20 7.30
CA SER A 63 4.61 -8.33 8.13
C SER A 63 3.75 -9.29 7.33
N PRO A 64 3.83 -10.60 7.61
CA PRO A 64 2.95 -11.58 7.00
C PRO A 64 1.49 -11.24 7.28
N LEU A 65 0.67 -11.35 6.24
CA LEU A 65 -0.79 -11.40 6.35
C LEU A 65 -1.24 -12.83 6.06
N LYS A 66 -2.45 -13.19 6.50
CA LYS A 66 -2.96 -14.56 6.38
C LYS A 66 -2.86 -15.13 4.96
N SER A 67 -3.15 -14.31 3.95
CA SER A 67 -3.10 -14.68 2.53
C SER A 67 -1.80 -14.26 1.81
N ASN A 68 -1.02 -13.36 2.41
CA ASN A 68 0.17 -12.76 1.80
C ASN A 68 1.36 -12.89 2.76
N PRO A 69 2.13 -13.99 2.69
CA PRO A 69 3.18 -14.30 3.67
C PRO A 69 4.30 -13.27 3.70
N TYR A 70 4.47 -12.48 2.65
CA TYR A 70 5.48 -11.42 2.57
C TYR A 70 4.89 -10.00 2.70
N GLY A 71 3.61 -9.88 3.11
CA GLY A 71 2.91 -8.59 3.17
C GLY A 71 2.38 -8.13 1.82
N ILE A 72 1.89 -6.90 1.79
CA ILE A 72 1.30 -6.26 0.60
C ILE A 72 1.87 -4.87 0.38
N ILE A 73 1.79 -4.39 -0.85
CA ILE A 73 2.16 -3.05 -1.27
C ILE A 73 0.90 -2.33 -1.77
N LYS A 74 0.65 -1.13 -1.26
CA LYS A 74 -0.46 -0.26 -1.68
C LYS A 74 0.02 1.17 -1.86
N THR A 75 -0.65 1.91 -2.72
CA THR A 75 -0.41 3.35 -2.94
C THR A 75 -1.46 4.17 -2.23
N ASN A 76 -1.06 5.24 -1.55
CA ASN A 76 -2.02 6.18 -0.97
C ASN A 76 -2.68 7.01 -2.08
N LYS A 77 -3.95 6.74 -2.33
CA LYS A 77 -4.80 7.46 -3.30
C LYS A 77 -5.72 8.47 -2.61
N GLY A 78 -5.66 8.54 -1.28
CA GLY A 78 -6.50 9.36 -0.43
C GLY A 78 -5.78 10.53 0.22
N ILE A 79 -6.31 10.94 1.37
CA ILE A 79 -5.75 12.02 2.17
C ILE A 79 -4.41 11.61 2.81
N PRO A 80 -3.53 12.58 3.09
CA PRO A 80 -2.34 12.37 3.90
C PRO A 80 -2.67 11.90 5.31
N GLY A 81 -1.73 11.18 5.93
CA GLY A 81 -1.86 10.69 7.29
C GLY A 81 -0.57 10.02 7.77
N ILE A 82 -0.71 9.15 8.74
CA ILE A 82 0.43 8.45 9.35
C ILE A 82 0.19 6.94 9.46
N VAL A 83 1.25 6.17 9.32
CA VAL A 83 1.23 4.71 9.51
C VAL A 83 2.18 4.29 10.63
N SER A 84 1.84 3.22 11.33
CA SER A 84 2.68 2.71 12.42
C SER A 84 4.05 2.24 11.90
N THR A 85 4.99 2.05 12.82
CA THR A 85 6.35 1.57 12.51
C THR A 85 6.39 0.16 11.92
N LEU A 86 5.28 -0.56 11.93
CA LEU A 86 5.12 -1.87 11.27
C LEU A 86 5.10 -1.76 9.75
N TYR A 87 4.86 -0.57 9.21
CA TYR A 87 4.85 -0.31 7.77
C TYR A 87 6.16 0.35 7.32
N ALA A 88 6.47 0.23 6.05
CA ALA A 88 7.46 1.04 5.36
C ALA A 88 6.75 1.99 4.41
N VAL A 89 7.22 3.23 4.34
CA VAL A 89 6.74 4.25 3.40
C VAL A 89 7.83 4.49 2.38
N TYR A 90 7.46 4.51 1.11
CA TYR A 90 8.35 4.81 0.00
C TYR A 90 7.84 5.99 -0.81
N LYS A 91 8.74 6.88 -1.18
CA LYS A 91 8.49 7.95 -2.13
C LYS A 91 8.74 7.45 -3.56
N PRO A 92 7.83 7.65 -4.50
CA PRO A 92 8.09 7.33 -5.90
C PRO A 92 9.10 8.32 -6.47
N LYS A 93 10.06 7.81 -7.24
CA LYS A 93 11.00 8.63 -8.00
C LYS A 93 10.34 9.15 -9.28
N GLU A 94 10.98 10.14 -9.91
CA GLU A 94 10.45 10.85 -11.09
C GLU A 94 10.00 9.93 -12.23
N ILE A 95 10.70 8.80 -12.42
CA ILE A 95 10.41 7.82 -13.48
C ILE A 95 9.30 6.82 -13.11
N THR A 96 8.62 7.02 -11.98
CA THR A 96 7.68 6.03 -11.40
C THR A 96 6.27 6.60 -11.28
N ASP A 97 5.29 5.82 -11.75
CA ASP A 97 3.91 5.96 -11.33
C ASP A 97 3.64 4.99 -10.17
N SER A 98 3.34 5.53 -9.00
CA SER A 98 3.10 4.72 -7.79
C SER A 98 1.87 3.81 -7.90
N LYS A 99 0.86 4.21 -8.68
CA LYS A 99 -0.33 3.38 -8.94
C LYS A 99 0.04 2.13 -9.73
N PHE A 100 0.97 2.28 -10.70
CA PHE A 100 1.51 1.15 -11.44
C PHE A 100 2.27 0.18 -10.52
N VAL A 101 3.04 0.69 -9.56
CA VAL A 101 3.73 -0.16 -8.57
C VAL A 101 2.73 -1.03 -7.80
N GLN A 102 1.62 -0.45 -7.34
CA GLN A 102 0.55 -1.22 -6.70
C GLN A 102 0.01 -2.29 -7.64
N ILE A 103 -0.38 -1.94 -8.87
CA ILE A 103 -0.93 -2.87 -9.87
C ILE A 103 0.06 -4.00 -10.15
N TYR A 104 1.34 -3.69 -10.27
CA TYR A 104 2.38 -4.69 -10.51
C TYR A 104 2.43 -5.74 -9.41
N PHE A 105 2.26 -5.36 -8.14
CA PHE A 105 2.33 -6.23 -6.97
C PHE A 105 0.97 -6.73 -6.45
N GLU A 106 -0.16 -6.38 -7.10
CA GLU A 106 -1.47 -6.96 -6.79
C GLU A 106 -1.53 -8.47 -7.05
N LEU A 107 -0.72 -8.97 -7.96
CA LEU A 107 -0.65 -10.39 -8.24
C LEU A 107 0.19 -11.10 -7.16
N ASP A 108 -0.45 -11.90 -6.32
CA ASP A 108 0.20 -12.60 -5.20
C ASP A 108 1.43 -13.41 -5.63
N SER A 109 1.35 -14.11 -6.77
CA SER A 109 2.48 -14.88 -7.31
C SER A 109 3.69 -13.99 -7.61
N ARG A 110 3.46 -12.79 -8.12
CA ARG A 110 4.52 -11.81 -8.43
C ARG A 110 5.10 -11.23 -7.15
N MET A 111 4.25 -10.82 -6.22
CA MET A 111 4.66 -10.33 -4.91
C MET A 111 5.51 -11.37 -4.16
N ASN A 112 5.05 -12.60 -4.12
CA ASN A 112 5.74 -13.70 -3.44
C ASN A 112 7.08 -14.03 -4.12
N SER A 113 7.13 -14.13 -5.44
CA SER A 113 8.37 -14.39 -6.19
C SER A 113 9.40 -13.28 -6.00
N TYR A 114 8.94 -12.03 -5.92
CA TYR A 114 9.80 -10.88 -5.68
C TYR A 114 10.37 -10.86 -4.26
N MET A 115 9.52 -11.04 -3.24
CA MET A 115 9.89 -10.89 -1.83
C MET A 115 10.60 -12.12 -1.24
N HIS A 116 10.32 -13.31 -1.73
CA HIS A 116 10.90 -14.56 -1.19
C HIS A 116 12.44 -14.53 -1.05
N PRO A 117 13.23 -14.13 -2.07
CA PRO A 117 14.69 -14.08 -1.95
C PRO A 117 15.19 -12.96 -1.02
N LEU A 118 14.35 -11.96 -0.71
CA LEU A 118 14.69 -10.80 0.10
C LEU A 118 14.34 -10.98 1.59
N ALA A 119 13.57 -12.04 1.90
CA ALA A 119 13.16 -12.33 3.26
C ALA A 119 14.34 -12.84 4.10
N ASN A 120 14.56 -12.23 5.26
CA ASN A 120 15.48 -12.76 6.25
C ASN A 120 14.86 -14.01 6.88
N LYS A 121 15.48 -15.17 6.69
CA LYS A 121 15.12 -16.40 7.39
C LYS A 121 15.63 -16.31 8.83
N GLY A 122 14.87 -15.64 9.69
CA GLY A 122 15.16 -15.64 11.13
C GLY A 122 14.87 -17.01 11.77
N ALA A 123 15.46 -17.27 12.94
CA ALA A 123 15.39 -18.56 13.66
C ALA A 123 13.96 -19.02 14.07
N LYS A 124 12.91 -18.25 13.79
CA LYS A 124 11.50 -18.52 14.17
C LYS A 124 10.52 -18.41 13.00
N ASN A 125 10.91 -18.70 11.75
CA ASN A 125 10.05 -18.55 10.57
C ASN A 125 9.47 -17.12 10.40
N ASP A 126 10.16 -16.10 10.91
CA ASP A 126 9.73 -14.71 10.79
C ASP A 126 10.09 -14.21 9.39
N MET A 127 9.11 -14.20 8.49
CA MET A 127 9.27 -13.79 7.08
C MET A 127 9.19 -12.28 6.91
N LYS A 128 9.81 -11.52 7.82
CA LYS A 128 9.86 -10.07 7.72
C LYS A 128 10.91 -9.62 6.70
N VAL A 129 10.52 -8.70 5.85
CA VAL A 129 11.44 -8.00 4.94
C VAL A 129 11.57 -6.56 5.43
N SER A 130 12.79 -6.09 5.69
CA SER A 130 13.01 -4.69 6.08
C SER A 130 12.67 -3.74 4.93
N ALA A 131 12.43 -2.45 5.25
CA ALA A 131 12.11 -1.44 4.25
C ALA A 131 13.19 -1.37 3.16
N GLU A 132 14.46 -1.38 3.55
CA GLU A 132 15.61 -1.30 2.65
C GLU A 132 15.78 -2.58 1.82
N ASN A 133 15.58 -3.74 2.46
CA ASN A 133 15.70 -5.02 1.75
C ASN A 133 14.60 -5.20 0.70
N ALA A 134 13.39 -4.73 0.98
CA ALA A 134 12.29 -4.78 0.03
C ALA A 134 12.59 -4.02 -1.29
N LEU A 135 13.49 -3.06 -1.28
CA LEU A 135 13.89 -2.34 -2.50
C LEU A 135 15.04 -2.99 -3.28
N LYS A 136 15.73 -3.98 -2.71
CA LYS A 136 16.91 -4.62 -3.35
C LYS A 136 16.58 -5.58 -4.49
N GLY A 137 15.33 -6.03 -4.57
CA GLY A 137 14.89 -6.91 -5.65
C GLY A 137 14.94 -6.21 -7.01
N MET A 138 15.18 -7.00 -8.04
CA MET A 138 15.19 -6.52 -9.42
C MET A 138 13.76 -6.51 -9.98
N VAL A 139 13.38 -5.40 -10.59
CA VAL A 139 12.17 -5.25 -11.39
C VAL A 139 12.53 -4.48 -12.66
N SER A 140 11.82 -4.75 -13.74
CA SER A 140 11.89 -3.95 -14.95
C SER A 140 10.50 -3.40 -15.23
N PHE A 141 10.35 -2.09 -15.07
CA PHE A 141 9.11 -1.38 -15.37
C PHE A 141 9.22 -0.72 -16.74
N PRO A 142 8.10 -0.53 -17.44
CA PRO A 142 8.09 0.23 -18.67
C PRO A 142 8.38 1.72 -18.40
N LYS A 143 8.45 2.53 -19.45
CA LYS A 143 8.58 3.99 -19.30
C LYS A 143 7.39 4.56 -18.52
N LYS A 144 7.59 5.69 -17.87
CA LYS A 144 6.58 6.31 -17.02
C LYS A 144 5.24 6.54 -17.72
N ASP A 145 5.27 7.04 -18.93
CA ASP A 145 4.05 7.28 -19.73
C ASP A 145 3.24 5.99 -19.93
N GLU A 146 3.93 4.87 -20.15
CA GLU A 146 3.29 3.56 -20.30
C GLU A 146 2.77 3.05 -18.94
N GLN A 147 3.50 3.27 -17.84
CA GLN A 147 3.02 2.99 -16.48
C GLN A 147 1.71 3.73 -16.21
N GLU A 148 1.65 5.03 -16.52
CA GLU A 148 0.47 5.87 -16.33
C GLU A 148 -0.71 5.41 -17.19
N MET A 149 -0.47 5.02 -18.44
CA MET A 149 -1.51 4.43 -19.31
C MET A 149 -2.07 3.13 -18.75
N ILE A 150 -1.21 2.25 -18.26
CA ILE A 150 -1.62 0.99 -17.63
C ILE A 150 -2.46 1.28 -16.37
N SER A 151 -2.01 2.21 -15.53
CA SER A 151 -2.73 2.61 -14.32
C SER A 151 -4.10 3.20 -14.63
N LEU A 152 -4.20 4.03 -15.66
CA LEU A 152 -5.47 4.59 -16.11
C LEU A 152 -6.42 3.51 -16.63
N TYR A 153 -5.90 2.55 -17.40
CA TYR A 153 -6.69 1.42 -17.91
C TYR A 153 -7.33 0.61 -16.77
N PHE A 154 -6.54 0.21 -15.78
CA PHE A 154 -7.06 -0.53 -14.62
C PHE A 154 -8.03 0.31 -13.78
N SER A 155 -7.74 1.60 -13.57
CA SER A 155 -8.65 2.51 -12.87
C SER A 155 -10.02 2.62 -13.56
N ASN A 156 -10.04 2.68 -14.89
CA ASN A 156 -11.27 2.71 -15.66
C ASN A 156 -12.04 1.39 -15.55
N LEU A 157 -11.36 0.24 -15.56
CA LEU A 157 -11.98 -1.06 -15.33
C LEU A 157 -12.63 -1.15 -13.96
N ASP A 158 -11.92 -0.75 -12.91
CA ASP A 158 -12.44 -0.74 -11.53
C ASP A 158 -13.69 0.15 -11.43
N HIS A 159 -13.66 1.30 -12.08
CA HIS A 159 -14.81 2.20 -12.12
C HIS A 159 -16.02 1.56 -12.81
N LEU A 160 -15.83 0.93 -13.97
CA LEU A 160 -16.89 0.23 -14.70
C LEU A 160 -17.48 -0.94 -13.90
N ILE A 161 -16.63 -1.73 -13.25
CA ILE A 161 -17.06 -2.82 -12.36
C ILE A 161 -17.92 -2.26 -11.23
N THR A 162 -17.47 -1.18 -10.58
CA THR A 162 -18.20 -0.54 -9.49
C THR A 162 -19.57 -0.03 -9.94
N LEU A 163 -19.65 0.62 -11.10
CA LEU A 163 -20.92 1.09 -11.68
C LEU A 163 -21.87 -0.08 -11.94
N HIS A 164 -21.38 -1.15 -12.55
CA HIS A 164 -22.17 -2.33 -12.83
C HIS A 164 -22.73 -3.00 -11.57
N GLN A 165 -21.89 -3.14 -10.54
CA GLN A 165 -22.33 -3.68 -9.25
C GLN A 165 -23.41 -2.81 -8.56
N ARG A 166 -23.30 -1.48 -8.66
CA ARG A 166 -24.32 -0.56 -8.15
C ARG A 166 -25.64 -0.70 -8.89
N GLN A 167 -25.61 -0.77 -10.22
CA GLN A 167 -26.83 -0.98 -11.02
C GLN A 167 -27.51 -2.31 -10.71
N HIS A 168 -26.74 -3.38 -10.56
CA HIS A 168 -27.26 -4.68 -10.18
C HIS A 168 -27.93 -4.68 -8.81
N LYS A 169 -27.32 -4.00 -7.83
CA LYS A 169 -27.89 -3.85 -6.48
C LYS A 169 -29.20 -3.04 -6.49
N LEU A 170 -29.27 -1.99 -7.29
CA LEU A 170 -30.50 -1.18 -7.43
C LEU A 170 -31.63 -2.00 -8.06
N HIS A 171 -31.33 -2.83 -9.08
CA HIS A 171 -32.34 -3.71 -9.70
C HIS A 171 -32.87 -4.77 -8.73
N LEU A 172 -32.00 -5.38 -7.92
CA LEU A 172 -32.41 -6.33 -6.88
C LEU A 172 -33.32 -5.70 -5.83
N ASN A 173 -32.99 -4.49 -5.38
CA ASN A 173 -33.79 -3.77 -4.38
C ASN A 173 -35.15 -3.27 -4.94
N ALA A 174 -35.29 -3.13 -6.25
CA ALA A 174 -36.56 -2.74 -6.89
C ALA A 174 -37.50 -3.95 -7.13
N LEU A 175 -37.00 -5.17 -6.95
CA LEU A 175 -37.78 -6.41 -7.10
C LEU A 175 -38.27 -7.00 -5.77
N LEU A 176 -37.84 -6.43 -4.64
CA LEU A 176 -38.27 -6.77 -3.28
C LEU A 176 -39.26 -5.74 -2.77
#